data_8b7c6146f2a88a4fa9289ba70d0bdaf6
#
_entry.id   8b7c6146f2a88a4fa9289ba70d0bdaf6
#
_cell.length_a   1.000
_cell.length_b   1.000
_cell.length_c   1.000
_cell.angle_alpha   90.00
_cell.angle_beta   90.00
_cell.angle_gamma   90.00
#
_symmetry.space_group_name_H-M   'P 1'
#
loop_
_entity.id
_entity.type
_entity.pdbx_description
1 polymer ?
#
loop_
_entity_poly.entity_id
_entity_poly.type
_entity_poly.pdbx_seq_one_letter_code
_entity_poly.pdbx_strand_id
1 'polypeptide(L)'
;MTAALALAAAVLALAACGREEADLSNGKALFTERCGSCHILDRAGTQGRTGPDLDAAFRAALADGEGRETVEGVVHQQILNPRASSIMPAELVKGANARDVAAYVAFAAARPGEDQGALAQAGLAGARTGDQIFTAAGCGACHTLAKANSSGTIGPSLDELAQSAAQQDGAPEDYVRESLIDPDAVTVEGFNPGVMPSYEGRLTDEQLQTLVEYLLEGGN
;
A
#
# COMPACT_ATOMS: atom_id res chain seq x y z
N MET A 1 -18.57 11.50 56.67
CA MET A 1 -17.96 10.51 55.77
C MET A 1 -18.48 10.57 54.33
N THR A 2 -19.37 11.47 53.96
CA THR A 2 -19.99 11.55 52.60
C THR A 2 -19.29 12.52 51.63
N ALA A 3 -18.48 13.46 52.12
CA ALA A 3 -17.76 14.42 51.24
C ALA A 3 -16.49 13.88 50.61
N ALA A 4 -15.83 12.89 51.19
CA ALA A 4 -14.59 12.30 50.68
C ALA A 4 -14.81 11.33 49.50
N LEU A 5 -15.99 10.69 49.40
CA LEU A 5 -16.33 9.81 48.27
C LEU A 5 -16.67 10.57 46.97
N ALA A 6 -17.19 11.80 47.07
CA ALA A 6 -17.53 12.61 45.89
C ALA A 6 -16.28 13.17 45.17
N LEU A 7 -15.20 13.42 45.90
CA LEU A 7 -13.94 13.90 45.30
C LEU A 7 -13.19 12.80 44.54
N ALA A 8 -13.27 11.54 44.99
CA ALA A 8 -12.60 10.41 44.31
C ALA A 8 -13.27 10.06 42.98
N ALA A 9 -14.58 10.24 42.84
CA ALA A 9 -15.30 9.99 41.58
C ALA A 9 -15.02 11.06 40.51
N ALA A 10 -14.73 12.31 40.88
CA ALA A 10 -14.44 13.39 39.96
C ALA A 10 -13.04 13.27 39.35
N VAL A 11 -12.08 12.67 40.04
CA VAL A 11 -10.71 12.50 39.53
C VAL A 11 -10.61 11.37 38.50
N LEU A 12 -11.47 10.34 38.55
CA LEU A 12 -11.50 9.28 37.57
C LEU A 12 -12.14 9.71 36.24
N ALA A 13 -12.96 10.75 36.20
CA ALA A 13 -13.60 11.23 34.96
C ALA A 13 -12.67 12.08 34.06
N LEU A 14 -11.55 12.58 34.58
CA LEU A 14 -10.59 13.38 33.80
C LEU A 14 -9.51 12.56 33.08
N ALA A 15 -9.42 11.25 33.34
CA ALA A 15 -8.47 10.36 32.68
C ALA A 15 -8.97 9.82 31.34
N ALA A 16 -10.17 10.16 30.88
CA ALA A 16 -10.78 9.66 29.64
C ALA A 16 -10.68 10.64 28.47
N CYS A 17 -9.73 11.57 28.49
CA CYS A 17 -9.26 12.21 27.24
C CYS A 17 -8.26 11.26 26.56
N GLY A 18 -8.72 10.06 26.21
CA GLY A 18 -7.96 9.15 25.38
C GLY A 18 -7.72 9.81 24.02
N ARG A 19 -6.46 10.04 23.67
CA ARG A 19 -6.10 10.20 22.28
C ARG A 19 -6.67 8.96 21.57
N GLU A 20 -7.57 9.19 20.65
CA GLU A 20 -8.05 8.14 19.77
C GLU A 20 -6.81 7.55 19.08
N GLU A 21 -6.57 6.26 19.31
CA GLU A 21 -5.41 5.57 18.76
C GLU A 21 -5.52 5.58 17.23
N ALA A 22 -4.43 5.91 16.54
CA ALA A 22 -4.44 6.00 15.10
C ALA A 22 -4.68 4.62 14.46
N ASP A 23 -5.54 4.57 13.46
CA ASP A 23 -5.80 3.37 12.68
C ASP A 23 -4.74 3.21 11.58
N LEU A 24 -3.77 2.31 11.82
CA LEU A 24 -2.71 2.03 10.87
C LEU A 24 -3.23 1.41 9.56
N SER A 25 -4.33 0.65 9.60
CA SER A 25 -4.91 0.06 8.40
C SER A 25 -5.55 1.12 7.51
N ASN A 26 -6.34 2.04 8.12
CA ASN A 26 -6.86 3.21 7.41
C ASN A 26 -5.74 4.11 6.90
N GLY A 27 -4.71 4.31 7.71
CA GLY A 27 -3.52 5.07 7.34
C GLY A 27 -2.79 4.50 6.13
N LYS A 28 -2.60 3.18 6.06
CA LYS A 28 -2.00 2.50 4.91
C LYS A 28 -2.87 2.62 3.66
N ALA A 29 -4.16 2.34 3.76
CA ALA A 29 -5.08 2.43 2.63
C ALA A 29 -5.07 3.84 2.01
N LEU A 30 -5.19 4.88 2.85
CA LEU A 30 -5.16 6.27 2.42
C LEU A 30 -3.79 6.70 1.88
N PHE A 31 -2.69 6.21 2.48
CA PHE A 31 -1.35 6.48 1.96
C PHE A 31 -1.19 5.92 0.55
N THR A 32 -1.56 4.66 0.34
CA THR A 32 -1.48 4.01 -0.98
C THR A 32 -2.33 4.76 -2.01
N GLU A 33 -3.55 5.13 -1.64
CA GLU A 33 -4.50 5.82 -2.54
C GLU A 33 -4.07 7.27 -2.86
N ARG A 34 -3.62 8.04 -1.88
CA ARG A 34 -3.46 9.50 -1.99
C ARG A 34 -2.01 9.98 -2.08
N CYS A 35 -1.07 9.20 -1.60
CA CYS A 35 0.33 9.60 -1.45
C CYS A 35 1.26 8.74 -2.31
N GLY A 36 0.91 7.47 -2.54
CA GLY A 36 1.76 6.48 -3.17
C GLY A 36 2.11 6.76 -4.62
N SER A 37 1.30 7.55 -5.35
CA SER A 37 1.62 7.99 -6.72
C SER A 37 2.83 8.95 -6.78
N CYS A 38 3.13 9.64 -5.66
CA CYS A 38 4.22 10.59 -5.57
C CYS A 38 5.38 10.10 -4.69
N HIS A 39 5.14 9.30 -3.66
CA HIS A 39 6.13 8.90 -2.67
C HIS A 39 6.46 7.42 -2.73
N ILE A 40 7.74 7.10 -2.53
CA ILE A 40 8.20 5.75 -2.21
C ILE A 40 8.02 5.53 -0.71
N LEU A 41 7.44 4.40 -0.36
CA LEU A 41 7.42 3.82 0.97
C LEU A 41 7.35 2.30 0.80
N ASP A 42 8.50 1.62 0.95
CA ASP A 42 8.67 0.20 0.59
C ASP A 42 7.61 -0.69 1.26
N ARG A 43 7.35 -0.45 2.55
CA ARG A 43 6.39 -1.22 3.31
C ARG A 43 4.92 -1.01 2.89
N ALA A 44 4.62 0.11 2.25
CA ALA A 44 3.33 0.36 1.61
C ALA A 44 3.26 -0.20 0.18
N GLY A 45 4.37 -0.65 -0.36
CA GLY A 45 4.47 -1.12 -1.75
C GLY A 45 4.36 0.00 -2.79
N THR A 46 4.70 1.23 -2.46
CA THR A 46 4.55 2.38 -3.36
C THR A 46 5.88 2.79 -4.00
N GLN A 47 5.83 3.24 -5.26
CA GLN A 47 7.00 3.51 -6.09
C GLN A 47 7.01 4.93 -6.71
N GLY A 48 6.18 5.84 -6.20
CA GLY A 48 6.08 7.21 -6.70
C GLY A 48 7.41 7.98 -6.53
N ARG A 49 7.83 8.71 -7.57
CA ARG A 49 9.14 9.41 -7.60
C ARG A 49 9.03 10.93 -7.76
N THR A 50 7.84 11.46 -7.74
CA THR A 50 7.60 12.91 -7.82
C THR A 50 7.92 13.62 -6.50
N GLY A 51 7.62 12.94 -5.38
CA GLY A 51 7.99 13.36 -4.05
C GLY A 51 9.23 12.62 -3.52
N PRO A 52 9.73 12.96 -2.32
CA PRO A 52 10.83 12.25 -1.70
C PRO A 52 10.48 10.79 -1.38
N ASP A 53 11.50 9.94 -1.45
CA ASP A 53 11.51 8.61 -0.86
C ASP A 53 11.44 8.76 0.67
N LEU A 54 10.34 8.28 1.29
CA LEU A 54 10.11 8.46 2.72
C LEU A 54 10.97 7.52 3.57
N ASP A 55 11.35 6.36 3.05
CA ASP A 55 12.29 5.48 3.74
C ASP A 55 13.67 6.13 3.83
N ALA A 56 14.15 6.71 2.74
CA ALA A 56 15.41 7.42 2.72
C ALA A 56 15.37 8.71 3.57
N ALA A 57 14.27 9.46 3.51
CA ALA A 57 14.11 10.73 4.21
C ALA A 57 14.18 10.58 5.74
N PHE A 58 13.64 9.49 6.30
CA PHE A 58 13.60 9.28 7.75
C PHE A 58 14.68 8.34 8.29
N ARG A 59 15.45 7.67 7.40
CA ARG A 59 16.43 6.66 7.80
C ARG A 59 17.51 7.20 8.74
N ALA A 60 18.08 8.35 8.42
CA ALA A 60 19.15 8.94 9.25
C ALA A 60 18.62 9.33 10.63
N ALA A 61 17.51 10.06 10.69
CA ALA A 61 16.91 10.49 11.95
C ALA A 61 16.55 9.30 12.86
N LEU A 62 15.96 8.24 12.30
CA LEU A 62 15.61 7.03 13.05
C LEU A 62 16.86 6.25 13.50
N ALA A 63 17.93 6.24 12.71
CA ALA A 63 19.20 5.61 13.08
C ALA A 63 19.93 6.39 14.19
N ASP A 64 19.77 7.71 14.22
CA ASP A 64 20.33 8.59 15.26
C ASP A 64 19.51 8.57 16.55
N GLY A 65 18.43 7.78 16.61
CA GLY A 65 17.61 7.58 17.81
C GLY A 65 16.41 8.51 17.95
N GLU A 66 16.05 9.25 16.91
CA GLU A 66 14.79 10.00 16.91
C GLU A 66 13.61 9.04 17.04
N GLY A 67 12.61 9.43 17.84
CA GLY A 67 11.42 8.63 18.06
C GLY A 67 10.50 8.64 16.83
N ARG A 68 9.72 7.58 16.69
CA ARG A 68 8.72 7.49 15.61
C ARG A 68 7.61 8.54 15.76
N GLU A 69 7.34 8.99 16.96
CA GLU A 69 6.45 10.13 17.24
C GLU A 69 6.95 11.44 16.63
N THR A 70 8.26 11.63 16.50
CA THR A 70 8.84 12.77 15.77
C THR A 70 8.54 12.66 14.29
N VAL A 71 8.71 11.48 13.70
CA VAL A 71 8.36 11.21 12.29
C VAL A 71 6.87 11.45 12.06
N GLU A 72 6.00 10.93 12.93
CA GLU A 72 4.55 11.15 12.88
C GLU A 72 4.19 12.64 12.87
N GLY A 73 4.78 13.40 13.80
CA GLY A 73 4.57 14.84 13.90
C GLY A 73 5.01 15.59 12.63
N VAL A 74 6.16 15.24 12.09
CA VAL A 74 6.68 15.84 10.84
C VAL A 74 5.78 15.53 9.66
N VAL A 75 5.36 14.27 9.50
CA VAL A 75 4.49 13.85 8.40
C VAL A 75 3.11 14.51 8.53
N HIS A 76 2.51 14.50 9.72
CA HIS A 76 1.23 15.16 9.97
C HIS A 76 1.28 16.65 9.63
N GLN A 77 2.33 17.34 10.08
CA GLN A 77 2.53 18.75 9.76
C GLN A 77 2.71 18.98 8.26
N GLN A 78 3.45 18.14 7.56
CA GLN A 78 3.67 18.24 6.12
C GLN A 78 2.39 18.00 5.31
N ILE A 79 1.49 17.10 5.76
CA ILE A 79 0.18 16.89 5.14
C ILE A 79 -0.69 18.13 5.25
N LEU A 80 -0.74 18.77 6.42
CA LEU A 80 -1.60 19.92 6.66
C LEU A 80 -1.02 21.21 6.08
N ASN A 81 0.30 21.40 6.20
CA ASN A 81 1.00 22.62 5.83
C ASN A 81 2.29 22.28 5.05
N PRO A 82 2.19 21.82 3.79
CA PRO A 82 3.38 21.54 2.99
C PRO A 82 4.21 22.80 2.80
N ARG A 83 5.53 22.61 2.69
CA ARG A 83 6.46 23.72 2.47
C ARG A 83 6.04 24.51 1.22
N ALA A 84 6.14 25.84 1.28
CA ALA A 84 5.69 26.73 0.20
C ALA A 84 6.36 26.48 -1.16
N SER A 85 7.57 25.90 -1.16
CA SER A 85 8.30 25.50 -2.38
C SER A 85 7.96 24.07 -2.85
N SER A 86 7.09 23.36 -2.16
CA SER A 86 6.71 21.98 -2.48
C SER A 86 5.60 21.95 -3.53
N ILE A 87 5.66 20.96 -4.42
CA ILE A 87 4.54 20.62 -5.32
C ILE A 87 3.49 19.75 -4.63
N MET A 88 3.74 19.31 -3.38
CA MET A 88 2.80 18.52 -2.59
C MET A 88 1.57 19.36 -2.27
N PRO A 89 0.36 18.93 -2.66
CA PRO A 89 -0.86 19.63 -2.29
C PRO A 89 -1.11 19.57 -0.78
N ALA A 90 -1.66 20.66 -0.22
CA ALA A 90 -2.06 20.66 1.17
C ALA A 90 -3.35 19.85 1.38
N GLU A 91 -3.50 19.30 2.59
CA GLU A 91 -4.75 18.70 3.07
C GLU A 91 -5.33 17.61 2.16
N LEU A 92 -4.48 16.81 1.51
CA LEU A 92 -4.93 15.61 0.75
C LEU A 92 -5.79 14.67 1.60
N VAL A 93 -5.52 14.63 2.89
CA VAL A 93 -6.33 13.99 3.94
C VAL A 93 -6.42 14.92 5.15
N LYS A 94 -7.50 14.82 5.94
CA LYS A 94 -7.82 15.76 7.04
C LYS A 94 -8.20 15.02 8.32
N GLY A 95 -8.14 15.73 9.45
CA GLY A 95 -8.64 15.25 10.73
C GLY A 95 -8.02 13.92 11.17
N ALA A 96 -8.83 12.94 11.53
CA ALA A 96 -8.38 11.61 11.92
C ALA A 96 -7.56 10.94 10.81
N ASN A 97 -8.02 11.02 9.58
CA ASN A 97 -7.33 10.43 8.42
C ASN A 97 -5.90 10.96 8.25
N ALA A 98 -5.65 12.25 8.52
CA ALA A 98 -4.29 12.80 8.46
C ALA A 98 -3.39 12.23 9.57
N ARG A 99 -3.96 11.98 10.75
CA ARG A 99 -3.25 11.31 11.85
C ARG A 99 -2.95 9.86 11.51
N ASP A 100 -3.92 9.14 10.96
CA ASP A 100 -3.76 7.73 10.60
C ASP A 100 -2.66 7.55 9.54
N VAL A 101 -2.65 8.39 8.51
CA VAL A 101 -1.58 8.39 7.49
C VAL A 101 -0.23 8.71 8.13
N ALA A 102 -0.15 9.73 8.98
CA ALA A 102 1.09 10.11 9.64
C ALA A 102 1.63 8.98 10.54
N ALA A 103 0.75 8.35 11.32
CA ALA A 103 1.08 7.21 12.17
C ALA A 103 1.55 6.00 11.35
N TYR A 104 0.87 5.70 10.22
CA TYR A 104 1.30 4.62 9.34
C TYR A 104 2.68 4.90 8.72
N VAL A 105 2.94 6.09 8.22
CA VAL A 105 4.28 6.47 7.71
C VAL A 105 5.33 6.34 8.80
N ALA A 106 5.05 6.83 10.01
CA ALA A 106 5.96 6.68 11.15
C ALA A 106 6.20 5.21 11.52
N PHE A 107 5.18 4.37 11.42
CA PHE A 107 5.30 2.93 11.62
C PHE A 107 6.17 2.27 10.54
N ALA A 108 5.96 2.62 9.26
CA ALA A 108 6.50 1.91 8.10
C ALA A 108 7.91 2.40 7.69
N ALA A 109 8.18 3.72 7.76
CA ALA A 109 9.39 4.33 7.21
C ALA A 109 10.69 3.70 7.75
N ALA A 110 11.60 3.40 6.83
CA ALA A 110 12.90 2.76 7.08
C ALA A 110 12.83 1.43 7.87
N ARG A 111 11.67 0.77 7.85
CA ARG A 111 11.46 -0.52 8.51
C ARG A 111 11.43 -1.62 7.46
N PRO A 112 12.40 -2.56 7.47
CA PRO A 112 12.44 -3.64 6.50
C PRO A 112 11.26 -4.62 6.67
N GLY A 113 10.97 -5.36 5.60
CA GLY A 113 9.93 -6.38 5.56
C GLY A 113 8.60 -5.87 5.05
N GLU A 114 7.67 -6.78 4.87
CA GLU A 114 6.33 -6.53 4.33
C GLU A 114 5.28 -6.46 5.44
N ASP A 115 4.21 -5.74 5.19
CA ASP A 115 3.05 -5.77 6.06
C ASP A 115 2.29 -7.07 5.89
N GLN A 116 1.72 -7.59 6.98
CA GLN A 116 0.98 -8.85 7.00
C GLN A 116 -0.44 -8.64 7.53
N GLY A 117 -1.32 -9.61 7.27
CA GLY A 117 -2.68 -9.60 7.79
C GLY A 117 -3.49 -8.38 7.34
N ALA A 118 -4.15 -7.71 8.27
CA ALA A 118 -5.00 -6.55 7.99
C ALA A 118 -4.26 -5.40 7.31
N LEU A 119 -2.99 -5.16 7.66
CA LEU A 119 -2.20 -4.10 7.01
C LEU A 119 -1.87 -4.41 5.55
N ALA A 120 -1.61 -5.68 5.20
CA ALA A 120 -1.41 -6.07 3.80
C ALA A 120 -2.70 -5.86 3.00
N GLN A 121 -3.83 -6.32 3.52
CA GLN A 121 -5.15 -6.14 2.89
C GLN A 121 -5.55 -4.66 2.73
N ALA A 122 -5.23 -3.83 3.73
CA ALA A 122 -5.51 -2.40 3.68
C ALA A 122 -4.76 -1.69 2.53
N GLY A 123 -3.53 -2.09 2.24
CA GLY A 123 -2.77 -1.59 1.08
C GLY A 123 -3.49 -1.89 -0.23
N LEU A 124 -3.96 -3.13 -0.39
CA LEU A 124 -4.73 -3.56 -1.56
C LEU A 124 -6.08 -2.82 -1.65
N ALA A 125 -6.79 -2.67 -0.53
CA ALA A 125 -8.05 -1.92 -0.50
C ALA A 125 -7.90 -0.44 -0.90
N GLY A 126 -6.74 0.17 -0.63
CA GLY A 126 -6.41 1.55 -1.03
C GLY A 126 -5.89 1.69 -2.47
N ALA A 127 -5.53 0.60 -3.13
CA ALA A 127 -4.96 0.63 -4.48
C ALA A 127 -6.03 0.95 -5.54
N ARG A 128 -5.72 1.89 -6.43
CA ARG A 128 -6.65 2.38 -7.47
C ARG A 128 -6.08 2.31 -8.88
N THR A 129 -4.75 2.22 -9.02
CA THR A 129 -4.06 2.12 -10.31
C THR A 129 -3.43 0.73 -10.47
N GLY A 130 -3.18 0.29 -11.71
CA GLY A 130 -2.69 -1.06 -11.98
C GLY A 130 -1.35 -1.36 -11.31
N ASP A 131 -0.43 -0.38 -11.27
CA ASP A 131 0.85 -0.49 -10.58
C ASP A 131 0.69 -0.62 -9.06
N GLN A 132 -0.23 0.16 -8.46
CA GLN A 132 -0.56 0.05 -7.04
C GLN A 132 -1.16 -1.32 -6.71
N ILE A 133 -2.09 -1.81 -7.53
CA ILE A 133 -2.73 -3.11 -7.35
C ILE A 133 -1.69 -4.24 -7.50
N PHE A 134 -0.87 -4.20 -8.55
CA PHE A 134 0.20 -5.15 -8.79
C PHE A 134 1.15 -5.28 -7.59
N THR A 135 1.58 -4.12 -7.07
CA THR A 135 2.50 -4.06 -5.93
C THR A 135 1.83 -4.50 -4.63
N ALA A 136 0.63 -3.95 -4.34
CA ALA A 136 -0.09 -4.27 -3.11
C ALA A 136 -0.60 -5.71 -3.04
N ALA A 137 -0.87 -6.32 -4.20
CA ALA A 137 -1.24 -7.73 -4.30
C ALA A 137 -0.03 -8.68 -4.21
N GLY A 138 1.20 -8.13 -4.25
CA GLY A 138 2.44 -8.91 -4.11
C GLY A 138 2.87 -9.65 -5.38
N CYS A 139 2.34 -9.28 -6.55
CA CYS A 139 2.61 -9.97 -7.81
C CYS A 139 4.11 -10.00 -8.16
N GLY A 140 4.82 -8.92 -7.87
CA GLY A 140 6.25 -8.76 -8.15
C GLY A 140 7.18 -9.71 -7.38
N ALA A 141 6.70 -10.33 -6.28
CA ALA A 141 7.46 -11.33 -5.56
C ALA A 141 7.70 -12.60 -6.39
N CYS A 142 6.78 -12.90 -7.31
CA CYS A 142 6.84 -14.10 -8.14
C CYS A 142 7.09 -13.78 -9.62
N HIS A 143 6.64 -12.63 -10.13
CA HIS A 143 6.69 -12.27 -11.53
C HIS A 143 7.69 -11.16 -11.83
N THR A 144 8.42 -11.30 -12.96
CA THR A 144 9.16 -10.21 -13.58
C THR A 144 8.19 -9.32 -14.36
N LEU A 145 8.25 -8.00 -14.12
CA LEU A 145 7.57 -6.98 -14.92
C LEU A 145 8.41 -5.70 -14.87
N ALA A 146 9.08 -5.36 -15.97
CA ALA A 146 10.05 -4.26 -16.02
C ALA A 146 9.44 -2.90 -15.64
N LYS A 147 8.22 -2.60 -16.15
CA LYS A 147 7.52 -1.34 -15.83
C LYS A 147 7.14 -1.21 -14.34
N ALA A 148 7.04 -2.32 -13.61
CA ALA A 148 6.80 -2.34 -12.16
C ALA A 148 8.10 -2.48 -11.34
N ASN A 149 9.28 -2.48 -11.98
CA ASN A 149 10.58 -2.75 -11.37
C ASN A 149 10.61 -4.07 -10.57
N SER A 150 9.85 -5.07 -10.97
CA SER A 150 9.85 -6.38 -10.34
C SER A 150 10.75 -7.37 -11.07
N SER A 151 11.32 -8.31 -10.32
CA SER A 151 12.28 -9.30 -10.83
C SER A 151 12.05 -10.71 -10.28
N GLY A 152 10.82 -11.01 -9.84
CA GLY A 152 10.43 -12.34 -9.39
C GLY A 152 10.54 -13.36 -10.52
N THR A 153 11.03 -14.58 -10.21
CA THR A 153 11.27 -15.65 -11.18
C THR A 153 10.56 -16.96 -10.83
N ILE A 154 9.67 -16.91 -9.85
CA ILE A 154 8.86 -18.09 -9.43
C ILE A 154 7.71 -18.33 -10.41
N GLY A 155 7.15 -17.25 -10.97
CA GLY A 155 6.15 -17.27 -12.03
C GLY A 155 6.74 -16.81 -13.37
N PRO A 156 5.98 -16.92 -14.49
CA PRO A 156 6.40 -16.43 -15.79
C PRO A 156 6.64 -14.92 -15.79
N SER A 157 7.54 -14.47 -16.70
CA SER A 157 7.69 -13.04 -17.00
C SER A 157 6.40 -12.49 -17.58
N LEU A 158 6.00 -11.30 -17.14
CA LEU A 158 4.83 -10.58 -17.63
C LEU A 158 5.18 -9.51 -18.66
N ASP A 159 6.46 -9.34 -19.01
CA ASP A 159 6.89 -8.32 -19.97
C ASP A 159 6.31 -8.55 -21.38
N GLU A 160 6.10 -9.82 -21.73
CA GLU A 160 5.52 -10.24 -23.03
C GLU A 160 4.09 -10.78 -22.88
N LEU A 161 3.41 -10.50 -21.75
CA LEU A 161 2.09 -11.06 -21.45
C LEU A 161 1.05 -10.71 -22.52
N ALA A 162 1.02 -9.48 -23.00
CA ALA A 162 0.07 -9.05 -24.03
C ALA A 162 0.23 -9.86 -25.33
N GLN A 163 1.48 -10.15 -25.71
CA GLN A 163 1.77 -10.98 -26.89
C GLN A 163 1.39 -12.44 -26.65
N SER A 164 1.68 -12.97 -25.49
CA SER A 164 1.34 -14.36 -25.12
C SER A 164 -0.17 -14.56 -25.02
N ALA A 165 -0.88 -13.61 -24.41
CA ALA A 165 -2.34 -13.62 -24.30
C ALA A 165 -3.03 -13.54 -25.67
N ALA A 166 -2.49 -12.76 -26.61
CA ALA A 166 -3.01 -12.65 -27.98
C ALA A 166 -2.86 -13.94 -28.79
N GLN A 167 -2.08 -14.92 -28.34
CA GLN A 167 -1.91 -16.23 -28.97
C GLN A 167 -2.86 -17.28 -28.40
N GLN A 168 -3.63 -16.95 -27.37
CA GLN A 168 -4.62 -17.85 -26.76
C GLN A 168 -5.96 -17.72 -27.49
N ASP A 169 -6.83 -18.71 -27.29
CA ASP A 169 -8.21 -18.65 -27.78
C ASP A 169 -9.01 -17.63 -26.96
N GLY A 170 -9.70 -16.71 -27.62
CA GLY A 170 -10.54 -15.69 -26.97
C GLY A 170 -9.88 -14.30 -26.90
N ALA A 171 -10.44 -13.44 -26.07
CA ALA A 171 -9.88 -12.11 -25.86
C ALA A 171 -8.69 -12.16 -24.88
N PRO A 172 -7.60 -11.39 -25.13
CA PRO A 172 -6.46 -11.34 -24.21
C PRO A 172 -6.86 -11.00 -22.76
N GLU A 173 -7.86 -10.15 -22.60
CA GLU A 173 -8.39 -9.73 -21.30
C GLU A 173 -9.01 -10.91 -20.54
N ASP A 174 -9.72 -11.81 -21.25
CA ASP A 174 -10.33 -13.00 -20.64
C ASP A 174 -9.26 -13.97 -20.15
N TYR A 175 -8.22 -14.20 -20.95
CA TYR A 175 -7.08 -15.03 -20.58
C TYR A 175 -6.37 -14.50 -19.31
N VAL A 176 -6.08 -13.20 -19.25
CA VAL A 176 -5.42 -12.61 -18.09
C VAL A 176 -6.34 -12.64 -16.88
N ARG A 177 -7.62 -12.35 -17.06
CA ARG A 177 -8.63 -12.42 -15.99
C ARG A 177 -8.74 -13.84 -15.41
N GLU A 178 -8.84 -14.85 -16.26
CA GLU A 178 -8.89 -16.26 -15.84
C GLU A 178 -7.63 -16.64 -15.05
N SER A 179 -6.44 -16.25 -15.54
CA SER A 179 -5.18 -16.49 -14.83
C SER A 179 -5.13 -15.88 -13.44
N LEU A 180 -5.88 -14.80 -13.17
CA LEU A 180 -5.96 -14.15 -11.87
C LEU A 180 -6.98 -14.80 -10.93
N ILE A 181 -8.14 -15.24 -11.43
CA ILE A 181 -9.23 -15.80 -10.60
C ILE A 181 -9.14 -17.32 -10.47
N ASP A 182 -8.70 -18.02 -11.50
CA ASP A 182 -8.47 -19.47 -11.52
C ASP A 182 -7.11 -19.80 -12.17
N PRO A 183 -6.01 -19.53 -11.46
CA PRO A 183 -4.66 -19.65 -12.02
C PRO A 183 -4.28 -21.08 -12.44
N ASP A 184 -4.94 -22.08 -11.91
CA ASP A 184 -4.68 -23.49 -12.25
C ASP A 184 -5.39 -23.91 -13.54
N ALA A 185 -6.40 -23.16 -14.01
CA ALA A 185 -7.01 -23.36 -15.33
C ALA A 185 -6.04 -22.98 -16.48
N VAL A 186 -5.08 -22.12 -16.20
CA VAL A 186 -4.12 -21.58 -17.17
C VAL A 186 -2.71 -21.99 -16.76
N THR A 187 -2.18 -23.06 -17.40
CA THR A 187 -0.82 -23.52 -17.11
C THR A 187 0.15 -23.02 -18.19
N VAL A 188 1.22 -22.34 -17.77
CA VAL A 188 2.32 -21.92 -18.63
C VAL A 188 3.42 -22.98 -18.57
N GLU A 189 3.91 -23.41 -19.74
CA GLU A 189 4.98 -24.43 -19.83
C GLU A 189 6.22 -24.01 -19.01
N GLY A 190 6.71 -24.92 -18.18
CA GLY A 190 7.86 -24.70 -17.29
C GLY A 190 7.48 -24.18 -15.90
N PHE A 191 6.21 -23.91 -15.61
CA PHE A 191 5.73 -23.49 -14.31
C PHE A 191 4.75 -24.49 -13.70
N ASN A 192 4.78 -24.62 -12.37
CA ASN A 192 3.96 -25.60 -11.67
C ASN A 192 2.58 -25.02 -11.30
N PRO A 193 1.49 -25.79 -11.44
CA PRO A 193 0.20 -25.41 -10.88
C PRO A 193 0.23 -25.33 -9.35
N GLY A 194 -0.75 -24.64 -8.75
CA GLY A 194 -0.89 -24.52 -7.29
C GLY A 194 0.10 -23.54 -6.63
N VAL A 195 0.91 -22.83 -7.41
CA VAL A 195 1.89 -21.84 -6.88
C VAL A 195 1.32 -20.44 -6.86
N MET A 196 0.63 -20.03 -7.92
CA MET A 196 -0.02 -18.72 -7.99
C MET A 196 -1.32 -18.74 -7.16
N PRO A 197 -1.49 -17.81 -6.21
CA PRO A 197 -2.73 -17.75 -5.44
C PRO A 197 -3.88 -17.20 -6.30
N SER A 198 -5.11 -17.68 -6.07
CA SER A 198 -6.31 -17.06 -6.64
C SER A 198 -6.55 -15.68 -6.01
N TYR A 199 -6.95 -14.73 -6.84
CA TYR A 199 -7.38 -13.39 -6.43
C TYR A 199 -8.90 -13.23 -6.46
N GLU A 200 -9.64 -14.31 -6.68
CA GLU A 200 -11.11 -14.31 -6.56
C GLU A 200 -11.54 -13.82 -5.17
N GLY A 201 -12.42 -12.82 -5.13
CA GLY A 201 -12.90 -12.21 -3.88
C GLY A 201 -11.87 -11.42 -3.08
N ARG A 202 -10.60 -11.36 -3.54
CA ARG A 202 -9.54 -10.53 -2.93
C ARG A 202 -9.40 -9.17 -3.62
N LEU A 203 -9.64 -9.12 -4.92
CA LEU A 203 -9.76 -7.90 -5.70
C LEU A 203 -11.24 -7.59 -5.93
N THR A 204 -11.59 -6.31 -5.93
CA THR A 204 -12.90 -5.89 -6.45
C THR A 204 -12.93 -6.04 -7.97
N ASP A 205 -14.12 -6.08 -8.59
CA ASP A 205 -14.25 -6.16 -10.05
C ASP A 205 -13.54 -4.99 -10.75
N GLU A 206 -13.60 -3.79 -10.17
CA GLU A 206 -12.90 -2.60 -10.66
C GLU A 206 -11.38 -2.76 -10.58
N GLN A 207 -10.86 -3.25 -9.47
CA GLN A 207 -9.43 -3.52 -9.31
C GLN A 207 -8.95 -4.61 -10.26
N LEU A 208 -9.74 -5.67 -10.41
CA LEU A 208 -9.42 -6.76 -11.34
C LEU A 208 -9.34 -6.24 -12.78
N GLN A 209 -10.32 -5.44 -13.20
CA GLN A 209 -10.32 -4.84 -14.54
C GLN A 209 -9.12 -3.90 -14.74
N THR A 210 -8.86 -3.01 -13.77
CA THR A 210 -7.71 -2.08 -13.80
C THR A 210 -6.37 -2.81 -13.87
N LEU A 211 -6.24 -3.93 -13.14
CA LEU A 211 -5.03 -4.75 -13.17
C LEU A 211 -4.86 -5.45 -14.52
N VAL A 212 -5.93 -6.03 -15.09
CA VAL A 212 -5.91 -6.66 -16.42
C VAL A 212 -5.46 -5.68 -17.48
N GLU A 213 -6.04 -4.49 -17.53
CA GLU A 213 -5.66 -3.42 -18.45
C GLU A 213 -4.18 -3.05 -18.27
N TYR A 214 -3.75 -2.81 -17.04
CA TYR A 214 -2.35 -2.52 -16.73
C TYR A 214 -1.41 -3.61 -17.21
N LEU A 215 -1.72 -4.88 -16.99
CA LEU A 215 -0.88 -6.00 -17.39
C LEU A 215 -0.77 -6.13 -18.93
N LEU A 216 -1.84 -5.79 -19.64
CA LEU A 216 -1.90 -5.85 -21.11
C LEU A 216 -1.34 -4.61 -21.82
N GLU A 217 -1.16 -3.47 -21.11
CA GLU A 217 -0.57 -2.25 -21.70
C GLU A 217 0.88 -2.39 -22.20
N GLY A 218 1.45 -3.58 -22.18
CA GLY A 218 2.75 -3.93 -22.75
C GLY A 218 3.95 -3.30 -22.01
N GLY A 219 4.95 -4.09 -21.70
CA GLY A 219 6.29 -3.59 -21.41
C GLY A 219 6.92 -3.08 -22.72
N ASN A 220 7.08 -1.78 -22.85
CA ASN A 220 7.98 -1.18 -23.84
C ASN A 220 9.36 -1.09 -23.25
#